data_4e60a187f09ebdb18b64050b8eff40c8
#
_entry.id   4e60a187f09ebdb18b64050b8eff40c8
#
_cell.length_a   1.000
_cell.length_b   1.000
_cell.length_c   1.000
_cell.angle_alpha   90.00
_cell.angle_beta   90.00
_cell.angle_gamma   90.00
#
_symmetry.space_group_name_H-M   'P 1'
#
loop_
_entity.id
_entity.type
_entity.pdbx_description
1 polymer ?
#
loop_
_entity_poly.entity_id
_entity_poly.type
_entity_poly.pdbx_seq_one_letter_code
_entity_poly.pdbx_strand_id
1 'polypeptide(L)'
;MATRTTTTRTTKAGVAPSADQGGADFLSLVQAWHDCRRTKRNSPSALAFEANAERNLAALYDELSAGTYTPGRSICFVVTRPKPREVWAADFRDRIVHHLLYNRIAPAIEARFIADSCACIPGRGTLYAAQRLEAKVRSLTQNWRRPAHYLKLDLANFFVSIDKRILRDQLARHIDAPWWRALAELILFHDPRTDFELRGSPYLLAKVPPHKRLANQPAHRGLPIGNLSSQFFANVLLNDLDQHIKHAIGARHYIRYVDDFLLLHESPQWLNQARAQIEEYLPRLGVALNPRKTILQPVHCGVDFVGQVIKPHHRITRRRTVHEALARTAGIDRADLFATANSYFGLFRQATHGHHDRADLAKLLRLRGVAVNRQLTKGYRA
;
A
#
# COMPACT_ATOMS: atom_id res chain seq x y z
N MET A 1 -37.05 -39.59 22.08
CA MET A 1 -36.63 -38.19 21.89
C MET A 1 -35.12 -38.14 22.13
N ALA A 2 -34.34 -38.09 21.08
CA ALA A 2 -32.87 -38.07 21.16
C ALA A 2 -32.41 -36.65 20.78
N THR A 3 -31.88 -35.94 21.75
CA THR A 3 -31.28 -34.58 21.62
C THR A 3 -29.96 -34.71 20.87
N ARG A 4 -29.89 -34.19 19.65
CA ARG A 4 -28.64 -34.01 18.90
C ARG A 4 -27.88 -32.80 19.46
N THR A 5 -26.78 -33.06 20.11
CA THR A 5 -25.80 -32.04 20.53
C THR A 5 -24.96 -31.66 19.30
N THR A 6 -25.14 -30.44 18.83
CA THR A 6 -24.35 -29.87 17.75
C THR A 6 -23.02 -29.37 18.33
N THR A 7 -21.95 -30.14 18.10
CA THR A 7 -20.59 -29.74 18.46
C THR A 7 -20.10 -28.68 17.49
N THR A 8 -20.01 -27.45 17.96
CA THR A 8 -19.36 -26.33 17.26
C THR A 8 -17.87 -26.61 17.15
N ARG A 9 -17.42 -26.91 15.95
CA ARG A 9 -16.00 -27.08 15.61
C ARG A 9 -15.33 -25.71 15.64
N THR A 10 -14.68 -25.40 16.76
CA THR A 10 -13.73 -24.28 16.89
C THR A 10 -12.60 -24.53 15.89
N THR A 11 -12.49 -23.70 14.87
CA THR A 11 -11.34 -23.68 13.96
C THR A 11 -10.10 -23.28 14.78
N LYS A 12 -9.23 -24.26 15.03
CA LYS A 12 -7.88 -24.03 15.57
C LYS A 12 -7.15 -23.04 14.65
N ALA A 13 -6.45 -22.09 15.24
CA ALA A 13 -5.49 -21.24 14.54
C ALA A 13 -4.58 -22.14 13.69
N GLY A 14 -4.50 -21.84 12.37
CA GLY A 14 -3.84 -22.73 11.43
C GLY A 14 -2.36 -22.89 11.74
N VAL A 15 -1.93 -24.13 11.81
CA VAL A 15 -0.53 -24.54 11.87
C VAL A 15 0.02 -24.51 10.44
N ALA A 16 1.26 -24.04 10.24
CA ALA A 16 1.88 -24.03 8.92
C ALA A 16 2.06 -25.46 8.38
N PRO A 17 1.93 -25.66 7.04
CA PRO A 17 2.08 -26.98 6.44
C PRO A 17 3.55 -27.47 6.46
N SER A 18 3.77 -28.80 6.52
CA SER A 18 5.11 -29.39 6.53
C SER A 18 5.80 -29.33 5.17
N ALA A 19 7.13 -29.32 5.13
CA ALA A 19 7.94 -29.14 3.91
C ALA A 19 7.85 -30.28 2.89
N ASP A 20 7.36 -31.48 3.29
CA ASP A 20 7.20 -32.63 2.41
C ASP A 20 6.22 -32.40 1.23
N GLN A 21 5.55 -31.25 1.21
CA GLN A 21 4.58 -30.87 0.16
C GLN A 21 5.10 -29.77 -0.79
N GLY A 22 6.41 -29.68 -1.04
CA GLY A 22 6.98 -28.67 -1.94
C GLY A 22 7.12 -27.29 -1.29
N GLY A 23 7.50 -27.26 -0.01
CA GLY A 23 7.72 -26.06 0.77
C GLY A 23 8.93 -25.23 0.34
N ALA A 24 9.27 -24.22 1.12
CA ALA A 24 10.44 -23.37 0.89
C ALA A 24 11.74 -24.12 1.23
N ASP A 25 12.78 -23.91 0.44
CA ASP A 25 14.15 -24.29 0.79
C ASP A 25 14.80 -23.21 1.68
N PHE A 26 15.91 -23.60 2.35
CA PHE A 26 16.63 -22.70 3.24
C PHE A 26 17.22 -21.47 2.53
N LEU A 27 17.67 -21.60 1.29
CA LEU A 27 18.24 -20.50 0.52
C LEU A 27 17.18 -19.46 0.17
N SER A 28 15.96 -19.89 -0.12
CA SER A 28 14.82 -18.97 -0.32
C SER A 28 14.49 -18.18 0.95
N LEU A 29 14.61 -18.79 2.14
CA LEU A 29 14.43 -18.09 3.42
C LEU A 29 15.57 -17.08 3.67
N VAL A 30 16.81 -17.43 3.39
CA VAL A 30 17.97 -16.52 3.48
C VAL A 30 17.77 -15.33 2.53
N GLN A 31 17.33 -15.57 1.31
CA GLN A 31 17.04 -14.49 0.35
C GLN A 31 15.93 -13.57 0.88
N ALA A 32 14.86 -14.13 1.44
CA ALA A 32 13.77 -13.36 2.04
C ALA A 32 14.25 -12.50 3.22
N TRP A 33 15.18 -13.01 4.04
CA TRP A 33 15.82 -12.23 5.09
C TRP A 33 16.63 -11.04 4.51
N HIS A 34 17.43 -11.27 3.48
CA HIS A 34 18.18 -10.21 2.80
C HIS A 34 17.24 -9.11 2.26
N ASP A 35 16.13 -9.49 1.64
CA ASP A 35 15.15 -8.55 1.11
C ASP A 35 14.42 -7.77 2.22
N CYS A 36 14.05 -8.44 3.30
CA CYS A 36 13.43 -7.82 4.47
C CYS A 36 14.35 -6.79 5.12
N ARG A 37 15.63 -7.13 5.36
CA ARG A 37 16.59 -6.26 6.05
C ARG A 37 16.95 -5.00 5.27
N ARG A 38 16.88 -5.02 3.94
CA ARG A 38 17.30 -3.91 3.05
C ARG A 38 16.77 -2.55 3.49
N THR A 39 15.54 -2.48 4.01
CA THR A 39 14.88 -1.24 4.42
C THR A 39 14.66 -1.12 5.94
N LYS A 40 15.11 -2.10 6.74
CA LYS A 40 14.78 -2.22 8.18
C LYS A 40 16.00 -2.41 9.09
N ARG A 41 17.23 -2.28 8.58
CA ARG A 41 18.49 -2.57 9.29
C ARG A 41 18.62 -1.99 10.69
N ASN A 42 18.06 -0.79 10.92
CA ASN A 42 18.21 -0.07 12.19
C ASN A 42 16.98 -0.21 13.11
N SER A 43 16.05 -1.11 12.82
CA SER A 43 14.94 -1.34 13.74
C SER A 43 15.38 -2.25 14.89
N PRO A 44 14.91 -2.02 16.15
CA PRO A 44 15.32 -2.84 17.28
C PRO A 44 15.09 -4.34 17.07
N SER A 45 13.96 -4.74 16.48
CA SER A 45 13.65 -6.14 16.20
C SER A 45 14.56 -6.74 15.12
N ALA A 46 14.99 -5.95 14.11
CA ALA A 46 15.96 -6.42 13.13
C ALA A 46 17.32 -6.64 13.75
N LEU A 47 17.80 -5.69 14.57
CA LEU A 47 19.09 -5.82 15.28
C LEU A 47 19.10 -7.01 16.22
N ALA A 48 18.02 -7.22 16.98
CA ALA A 48 17.88 -8.36 17.87
C ALA A 48 17.92 -9.70 17.11
N PHE A 49 17.25 -9.79 15.97
CA PHE A 49 17.28 -10.98 15.11
C PHE A 49 18.66 -11.21 14.52
N GLU A 50 19.31 -10.16 14.02
CA GLU A 50 20.60 -10.21 13.33
C GLU A 50 21.78 -10.52 14.30
N ALA A 51 21.64 -10.27 15.60
CA ALA A 51 22.64 -10.62 16.59
C ALA A 51 22.96 -12.14 16.63
N ASN A 52 21.99 -12.99 16.26
CA ASN A 52 22.13 -14.44 16.13
C ASN A 52 21.48 -14.95 14.83
N ALA A 53 21.76 -14.30 13.70
CA ALA A 53 21.04 -14.49 12.44
C ALA A 53 21.01 -15.94 11.96
N GLU A 54 22.15 -16.64 11.99
CA GLU A 54 22.24 -18.04 11.54
C GLU A 54 21.33 -18.96 12.38
N ARG A 55 21.43 -18.88 13.71
CA ARG A 55 20.62 -19.68 14.62
C ARG A 55 19.12 -19.35 14.45
N ASN A 56 18.79 -18.08 14.33
CA ASN A 56 17.40 -17.63 14.20
C ASN A 56 16.79 -18.03 12.85
N LEU A 57 17.59 -18.03 11.77
CA LEU A 57 17.16 -18.50 10.46
C LEU A 57 16.98 -20.02 10.43
N ALA A 58 17.91 -20.78 11.05
CA ALA A 58 17.78 -22.23 11.15
C ALA A 58 16.51 -22.61 11.92
N ALA A 59 16.29 -22.02 13.11
CA ALA A 59 15.09 -22.26 13.90
C ALA A 59 13.80 -21.91 13.15
N LEU A 60 13.78 -20.78 12.44
CA LEU A 60 12.63 -20.37 11.62
C LEU A 60 12.38 -21.35 10.47
N TYR A 61 13.43 -21.85 9.82
CA TYR A 61 13.33 -22.85 8.77
C TYR A 61 12.79 -24.19 9.31
N ASP A 62 13.27 -24.64 10.47
CA ASP A 62 12.79 -25.86 11.13
C ASP A 62 11.29 -25.77 11.45
N GLU A 63 10.85 -24.63 12.00
CA GLU A 63 9.43 -24.40 12.28
C GLU A 63 8.57 -24.41 11.00
N LEU A 64 9.02 -23.77 9.93
CA LEU A 64 8.33 -23.76 8.65
C LEU A 64 8.28 -25.15 8.03
N SER A 65 9.38 -25.90 8.11
CA SER A 65 9.49 -27.27 7.57
C SER A 65 8.64 -28.26 8.36
N ALA A 66 8.63 -28.14 9.69
CA ALA A 66 7.81 -28.98 10.56
C ALA A 66 6.31 -28.59 10.58
N GLY A 67 5.95 -27.47 9.96
CA GLY A 67 4.58 -26.96 10.02
C GLY A 67 4.15 -26.39 11.36
N THR A 68 5.12 -26.07 12.24
CA THR A 68 4.89 -25.55 13.61
C THR A 68 5.00 -24.03 13.69
N TYR A 69 5.35 -23.37 12.59
CA TYR A 69 5.46 -21.91 12.55
C TYR A 69 4.13 -21.23 12.93
N THR A 70 4.21 -20.30 13.86
CA THR A 70 3.13 -19.40 14.24
C THR A 70 3.63 -17.97 14.21
N PRO A 71 2.84 -17.01 13.67
CA PRO A 71 3.19 -15.61 13.75
C PRO A 71 3.31 -15.14 15.19
N GLY A 72 4.33 -14.32 15.46
CA GLY A 72 4.62 -13.79 16.78
C GLY A 72 3.87 -12.49 17.06
N ARG A 73 4.33 -11.81 18.13
CA ARG A 73 3.74 -10.58 18.65
C ARG A 73 3.83 -9.42 17.66
N SER A 74 2.71 -8.77 17.40
CA SER A 74 2.64 -7.59 16.51
C SER A 74 2.93 -6.29 17.28
N ILE A 75 3.27 -5.24 16.54
CA ILE A 75 3.47 -3.89 17.09
C ILE A 75 2.40 -2.99 16.50
N CYS A 76 1.59 -2.37 17.36
CA CYS A 76 0.62 -1.36 16.96
C CYS A 76 1.15 0.04 17.29
N PHE A 77 1.08 0.97 16.34
CA PHE A 77 1.36 2.38 16.58
C PHE A 77 0.53 3.26 15.65
N VAL A 78 0.46 4.57 15.96
CA VAL A 78 -0.31 5.52 15.15
C VAL A 78 0.62 6.46 14.40
N VAL A 79 0.44 6.49 13.07
CA VAL A 79 0.99 7.54 12.22
C VAL A 79 -0.02 8.66 12.14
N THR A 80 0.36 9.88 12.52
CA THR A 80 -0.56 11.02 12.60
C THR A 80 -0.69 11.80 11.30
N ARG A 81 0.23 11.63 10.35
CA ARG A 81 0.26 12.41 9.10
C ARG A 81 0.26 11.50 7.88
N PRO A 82 -0.37 11.91 6.78
CA PRO A 82 -1.21 13.12 6.59
C PRO A 82 -2.54 13.06 7.33
N LYS A 83 -2.95 11.89 7.82
CA LYS A 83 -4.14 11.63 8.64
C LYS A 83 -3.84 10.53 9.65
N PRO A 84 -4.44 10.54 10.84
CA PRO A 84 -4.25 9.48 11.83
C PRO A 84 -4.62 8.10 11.23
N ARG A 85 -3.71 7.13 11.37
CA ARG A 85 -3.90 5.74 10.95
C ARG A 85 -3.23 4.79 11.91
N GLU A 86 -3.90 3.71 12.24
CA GLU A 86 -3.28 2.55 12.90
C GLU A 86 -2.31 1.86 11.94
N VAL A 87 -1.13 1.54 12.43
CA VAL A 87 -0.16 0.70 11.73
C VAL A 87 0.09 -0.53 12.59
N TRP A 88 -0.10 -1.70 12.01
CA TRP A 88 0.08 -3.00 12.63
C TRP A 88 1.28 -3.69 11.97
N ALA A 89 2.40 -3.62 12.62
CA ALA A 89 3.63 -4.14 12.07
C ALA A 89 3.94 -5.51 12.67
N ALA A 90 4.11 -6.51 11.84
CA ALA A 90 4.63 -7.81 12.24
C ALA A 90 6.05 -7.67 12.79
N ASP A 91 6.48 -8.57 13.68
CA ASP A 91 7.88 -8.68 14.11
C ASP A 91 8.81 -8.92 12.92
N PHE A 92 10.11 -8.65 13.11
CA PHE A 92 11.07 -8.79 12.02
C PHE A 92 11.15 -10.24 11.49
N ARG A 93 11.06 -11.23 12.38
CA ARG A 93 11.00 -12.64 12.03
C ARG A 93 9.84 -12.97 11.10
N ASP A 94 8.65 -12.49 11.44
CA ASP A 94 7.45 -12.74 10.64
C ASP A 94 7.48 -11.96 9.32
N ARG A 95 8.09 -10.79 9.28
CA ARG A 95 8.32 -10.07 8.02
C ARG A 95 9.22 -10.84 7.07
N ILE A 96 10.19 -11.62 7.57
CA ILE A 96 10.96 -12.54 6.71
C ILE A 96 10.04 -13.56 6.05
N VAL A 97 9.08 -14.13 6.79
CA VAL A 97 8.08 -15.06 6.24
C VAL A 97 7.16 -14.37 5.23
N HIS A 98 6.77 -13.11 5.48
CA HIS A 98 6.03 -12.32 4.49
C HIS A 98 6.83 -12.08 3.20
N HIS A 99 8.15 -11.84 3.29
CA HIS A 99 9.02 -11.75 2.13
C HIS A 99 9.18 -13.09 1.43
N LEU A 100 9.31 -14.19 2.17
CA LEU A 100 9.40 -15.55 1.63
C LEU A 100 8.17 -15.86 0.78
N LEU A 101 6.96 -15.65 1.30
CA LEU A 101 5.73 -15.81 0.56
C LEU A 101 5.70 -14.90 -0.68
N TYR A 102 5.97 -13.61 -0.50
CA TYR A 102 5.94 -12.62 -1.58
C TYR A 102 6.90 -13.00 -2.71
N ASN A 103 8.16 -13.33 -2.39
CA ASN A 103 9.17 -13.68 -3.39
C ASN A 103 8.75 -14.88 -4.24
N ARG A 104 8.00 -15.82 -3.66
CA ARG A 104 7.54 -17.02 -4.37
C ARG A 104 6.32 -16.77 -5.25
N ILE A 105 5.30 -16.08 -4.73
CA ILE A 105 4.00 -15.99 -5.42
C ILE A 105 3.82 -14.70 -6.23
N ALA A 106 4.48 -13.59 -5.83
CA ALA A 106 4.26 -12.31 -6.46
C ALA A 106 4.64 -12.26 -7.94
N PRO A 107 5.75 -12.81 -8.43
CA PRO A 107 6.13 -12.70 -9.84
C PRO A 107 5.05 -13.21 -10.79
N ALA A 108 4.46 -14.36 -10.52
CA ALA A 108 3.41 -14.96 -11.37
C ALA A 108 2.09 -14.19 -11.30
N ILE A 109 1.75 -13.65 -10.12
CA ILE A 109 0.51 -12.89 -9.91
C ILE A 109 0.64 -11.47 -10.47
N GLU A 110 1.76 -10.78 -10.21
CA GLU A 110 2.01 -9.42 -10.70
C GLU A 110 2.13 -9.33 -12.23
N ALA A 111 2.56 -10.41 -12.88
CA ALA A 111 2.54 -10.51 -14.35
C ALA A 111 1.13 -10.38 -14.95
N ARG A 112 0.09 -10.67 -14.15
CA ARG A 112 -1.32 -10.52 -14.55
C ARG A 112 -1.89 -9.13 -14.25
N PHE A 113 -1.16 -8.30 -13.49
CA PHE A 113 -1.62 -6.95 -13.18
C PHE A 113 -1.48 -6.05 -14.38
N ILE A 114 -2.49 -5.23 -14.62
CA ILE A 114 -2.42 -4.23 -15.68
C ILE A 114 -1.25 -3.26 -15.44
N ALA A 115 -0.70 -2.73 -16.53
CA ALA A 115 0.38 -1.73 -16.45
C ALA A 115 -0.02 -0.45 -15.69
N ASP A 116 -1.32 -0.21 -15.57
CA ASP A 116 -1.92 0.96 -14.95
C ASP A 116 -2.25 0.77 -13.46
N SER A 117 -1.95 -0.39 -12.87
CA SER A 117 -1.86 -0.60 -11.43
C SER A 117 -0.48 -0.14 -10.95
N CYS A 118 -0.42 0.97 -10.20
CA CYS A 118 0.83 1.74 -10.02
C CYS A 118 1.41 1.70 -8.60
N ALA A 119 0.75 1.05 -7.64
CA ALA A 119 1.17 1.07 -6.24
C ALA A 119 1.68 -0.29 -5.78
N CYS A 120 2.71 -0.27 -4.91
CA CYS A 120 3.24 -1.47 -4.23
C CYS A 120 3.69 -2.59 -5.20
N ILE A 121 4.19 -2.22 -6.37
CA ILE A 121 4.76 -3.10 -7.38
C ILE A 121 6.19 -2.59 -7.67
N PRO A 122 7.19 -3.47 -7.74
CA PRO A 122 8.57 -3.07 -8.06
C PRO A 122 8.65 -2.24 -9.35
N GLY A 123 9.41 -1.15 -9.33
CA GLY A 123 9.54 -0.22 -10.45
C GLY A 123 8.34 0.72 -10.68
N ARG A 124 7.25 0.58 -9.96
CA ARG A 124 6.07 1.45 -10.01
C ARG A 124 5.91 2.24 -8.71
N GLY A 125 5.44 3.46 -8.82
CA GLY A 125 5.26 4.37 -7.67
C GLY A 125 4.58 5.66 -8.08
N THR A 126 4.63 6.69 -7.23
CA THR A 126 3.94 7.97 -7.46
C THR A 126 4.40 8.67 -8.73
N LEU A 127 5.71 8.67 -9.03
CA LEU A 127 6.23 9.27 -10.26
C LEU A 127 5.76 8.51 -11.50
N TYR A 128 5.86 7.18 -11.48
CA TYR A 128 5.35 6.32 -12.54
C TYR A 128 3.86 6.58 -12.81
N ALA A 129 3.05 6.61 -11.75
CA ALA A 129 1.62 6.88 -11.85
C ALA A 129 1.32 8.26 -12.45
N ALA A 130 2.03 9.31 -12.01
CA ALA A 130 1.85 10.65 -12.53
C ALA A 130 2.23 10.77 -14.02
N GLN A 131 3.35 10.15 -14.42
CA GLN A 131 3.80 10.13 -15.83
C GLN A 131 2.83 9.35 -16.72
N ARG A 132 2.34 8.20 -16.27
CA ARG A 132 1.34 7.43 -17.01
C ARG A 132 0.02 8.18 -17.15
N LEU A 133 -0.44 8.83 -16.09
CA LEU A 133 -1.65 9.65 -16.16
C LEU A 133 -1.48 10.83 -17.13
N GLU A 134 -0.34 11.52 -17.08
CA GLU A 134 -0.03 12.59 -18.05
C GLU A 134 -0.07 12.07 -19.48
N ALA A 135 0.54 10.93 -19.77
CA ALA A 135 0.52 10.32 -21.09
C ALA A 135 -0.91 9.97 -21.55
N LYS A 136 -1.76 9.47 -20.64
CA LYS A 136 -3.17 9.16 -20.92
C LYS A 136 -3.98 10.44 -21.22
N VAL A 137 -3.80 11.48 -20.43
CA VAL A 137 -4.45 12.78 -20.66
C VAL A 137 -4.03 13.34 -22.03
N ARG A 138 -2.74 13.35 -22.33
CA ARG A 138 -2.22 13.83 -23.64
C ARG A 138 -2.76 13.01 -24.82
N SER A 139 -2.82 11.69 -24.68
CA SER A 139 -3.37 10.80 -25.72
C SER A 139 -4.85 11.08 -25.95
N LEU A 140 -5.66 11.13 -24.90
CA LEU A 140 -7.11 11.37 -25.00
C LEU A 140 -7.43 12.76 -25.57
N THR A 141 -6.73 13.79 -25.10
CA THR A 141 -6.98 15.18 -25.49
C THR A 141 -6.27 15.59 -26.77
N GLN A 142 -5.59 14.67 -27.47
CA GLN A 142 -4.71 15.02 -28.60
C GLN A 142 -3.76 16.17 -28.26
N ASN A 143 -3.02 15.98 -27.17
CA ASN A 143 -2.07 16.96 -26.63
C ASN A 143 -2.76 18.30 -26.23
N TRP A 144 -3.87 18.22 -25.48
CA TRP A 144 -4.66 19.34 -24.95
C TRP A 144 -5.47 20.13 -25.99
N ARG A 145 -5.63 19.60 -27.20
CA ARG A 145 -6.41 20.24 -28.27
C ARG A 145 -7.90 19.94 -28.19
N ARG A 146 -8.28 18.79 -27.55
CA ARG A 146 -9.67 18.37 -27.41
C ARG A 146 -10.08 18.36 -25.93
N PRO A 147 -11.34 18.71 -25.63
CA PRO A 147 -11.88 18.59 -24.29
C PRO A 147 -11.98 17.13 -23.89
N ALA A 148 -11.76 16.87 -22.60
CA ALA A 148 -11.99 15.58 -21.99
C ALA A 148 -12.30 15.77 -20.51
N HIS A 149 -12.83 14.71 -19.88
CA HIS A 149 -13.20 14.68 -18.48
C HIS A 149 -12.47 13.54 -17.77
N TYR A 150 -12.35 13.67 -16.47
CA TYR A 150 -11.91 12.57 -15.62
C TYR A 150 -12.92 12.31 -14.51
N LEU A 151 -13.07 11.05 -14.18
CA LEU A 151 -13.79 10.55 -13.01
C LEU A 151 -12.75 10.00 -12.05
N LYS A 152 -12.62 10.62 -10.89
CA LYS A 152 -11.81 10.15 -9.78
C LYS A 152 -12.67 9.46 -8.75
N LEU A 153 -12.27 8.26 -8.34
CA LEU A 153 -12.95 7.39 -7.40
C LEU A 153 -11.99 6.91 -6.31
N ASP A 154 -12.53 6.68 -5.11
CA ASP A 154 -11.81 6.20 -3.95
C ASP A 154 -12.66 5.16 -3.22
N LEU A 155 -12.07 4.09 -2.73
CA LEU A 155 -12.79 3.06 -1.99
C LEU A 155 -12.96 3.45 -0.50
N ALA A 156 -14.15 3.22 0.03
CA ALA A 156 -14.46 3.56 1.42
C ALA A 156 -13.74 2.63 2.40
N ASN A 157 -12.90 3.20 3.29
CA ASN A 157 -12.20 2.47 4.36
C ASN A 157 -11.49 1.18 3.89
N PHE A 158 -10.92 1.20 2.70
CA PHE A 158 -10.53 0.03 1.91
C PHE A 158 -9.83 -1.06 2.73
N PHE A 159 -8.67 -0.79 3.36
CA PHE A 159 -7.90 -1.82 4.07
C PHE A 159 -8.67 -2.51 5.20
N VAL A 160 -9.51 -1.79 5.92
CA VAL A 160 -10.28 -2.35 7.03
C VAL A 160 -11.60 -2.99 6.58
N SER A 161 -12.05 -2.75 5.35
CA SER A 161 -13.27 -3.36 4.80
C SER A 161 -13.02 -4.67 4.06
N ILE A 162 -11.78 -4.98 3.68
CA ILE A 162 -11.44 -6.19 2.90
C ILE A 162 -11.92 -7.45 3.61
N ASP A 163 -12.75 -8.25 2.94
CA ASP A 163 -13.15 -9.57 3.41
C ASP A 163 -12.06 -10.59 3.07
N LYS A 164 -11.45 -11.15 4.11
CA LYS A 164 -10.35 -12.11 3.98
C LYS A 164 -10.78 -13.41 3.28
N ARG A 165 -12.07 -13.76 3.32
CA ARG A 165 -12.61 -14.97 2.66
C ARG A 165 -12.61 -14.81 1.15
N ILE A 166 -13.09 -13.64 0.65
CA ILE A 166 -13.05 -13.32 -0.78
C ILE A 166 -11.60 -13.31 -1.27
N LEU A 167 -10.71 -12.69 -0.52
CA LEU A 167 -9.29 -12.62 -0.87
C LEU A 167 -8.60 -13.99 -0.85
N ARG A 168 -8.93 -14.88 0.12
CA ARG A 168 -8.47 -16.27 0.14
C ARG A 168 -8.85 -16.98 -1.16
N ASP A 169 -10.10 -16.87 -1.56
CA ASP A 169 -10.62 -17.54 -2.76
C ASP A 169 -9.94 -16.99 -4.04
N GLN A 170 -9.60 -15.71 -4.07
CA GLN A 170 -8.80 -15.13 -5.15
C GLN A 170 -7.35 -15.64 -5.15
N LEU A 171 -6.69 -15.69 -3.99
CA LEU A 171 -5.32 -16.23 -3.87
C LEU A 171 -5.27 -17.70 -4.29
N ALA A 172 -6.27 -18.49 -3.90
CA ALA A 172 -6.35 -19.91 -4.25
C ALA A 172 -6.41 -20.17 -5.77
N ARG A 173 -6.91 -19.21 -6.56
CA ARG A 173 -6.90 -19.29 -8.04
C ARG A 173 -5.50 -19.12 -8.65
N HIS A 174 -4.54 -18.63 -7.89
CA HIS A 174 -3.21 -18.28 -8.37
C HIS A 174 -2.07 -19.06 -7.68
N ILE A 175 -2.37 -19.79 -6.63
CA ILE A 175 -1.37 -20.54 -5.84
C ILE A 175 -1.75 -22.02 -5.90
N ASP A 176 -1.11 -22.76 -6.79
CA ASP A 176 -1.43 -24.19 -6.99
C ASP A 176 -0.83 -25.08 -5.89
N ALA A 177 0.40 -24.78 -5.44
CA ALA A 177 1.10 -25.58 -4.45
C ALA A 177 0.45 -25.47 -3.05
N PRO A 178 0.03 -26.60 -2.44
CA PRO A 178 -0.72 -26.61 -1.18
C PRO A 178 0.01 -25.93 -0.04
N TRP A 179 1.32 -26.14 0.08
CA TRP A 179 2.14 -25.54 1.12
C TRP A 179 2.10 -24.00 1.07
N TRP A 180 2.29 -23.42 -0.12
CA TRP A 180 2.30 -21.97 -0.30
C TRP A 180 0.91 -21.36 -0.10
N ARG A 181 -0.14 -22.11 -0.48
CA ARG A 181 -1.53 -21.70 -0.23
C ARG A 181 -1.81 -21.64 1.27
N ALA A 182 -1.44 -22.67 2.02
CA ALA A 182 -1.64 -22.70 3.46
C ALA A 182 -0.81 -21.62 4.19
N LEU A 183 0.43 -21.34 3.76
CA LEU A 183 1.21 -20.23 4.30
C LEU A 183 0.56 -18.86 4.00
N ALA A 184 0.02 -18.68 2.78
CA ALA A 184 -0.71 -17.46 2.43
C ALA A 184 -1.97 -17.28 3.30
N GLU A 185 -2.72 -18.36 3.55
CA GLU A 185 -3.89 -18.36 4.43
C GLU A 185 -3.51 -18.08 5.89
N LEU A 186 -2.45 -18.67 6.39
CA LEU A 186 -1.93 -18.42 7.74
C LEU A 186 -1.63 -16.93 7.94
N ILE A 187 -0.90 -16.30 7.00
CA ILE A 187 -0.57 -14.88 7.04
C ILE A 187 -1.82 -14.00 6.88
N LEU A 188 -2.74 -14.38 5.99
CA LEU A 188 -3.96 -13.62 5.71
C LEU A 188 -4.91 -13.60 6.92
N PHE A 189 -5.09 -14.74 7.58
CA PHE A 189 -6.03 -14.88 8.70
C PHE A 189 -5.39 -14.58 10.06
N HIS A 190 -4.07 -14.42 10.13
CA HIS A 190 -3.44 -13.97 11.37
C HIS A 190 -4.08 -12.66 11.85
N ASP A 191 -4.51 -12.67 13.10
CA ASP A 191 -5.11 -11.49 13.73
C ASP A 191 -4.08 -10.81 14.65
N PRO A 192 -3.51 -9.67 14.22
CA PRO A 192 -2.47 -9.00 15.00
C PRO A 192 -2.99 -8.40 16.33
N ARG A 193 -4.31 -8.43 16.56
CA ARG A 193 -4.96 -7.88 17.77
C ARG A 193 -4.94 -8.84 18.95
N THR A 194 -4.66 -10.12 18.71
CA THR A 194 -4.66 -11.16 19.76
C THR A 194 -3.44 -11.07 20.67
N ASP A 195 -2.28 -10.69 20.09
CA ASP A 195 -1.04 -10.45 20.83
C ASP A 195 -0.26 -9.30 20.19
N PHE A 196 -0.21 -8.15 20.87
CA PHE A 196 0.50 -6.98 20.38
C PHE A 196 1.07 -6.09 21.48
N GLU A 197 2.08 -5.33 21.09
CA GLU A 197 2.65 -4.22 21.86
C GLU A 197 2.14 -2.90 21.30
N LEU A 198 1.51 -2.05 22.12
CA LEU A 198 1.18 -0.68 21.72
C LEU A 198 2.39 0.23 21.92
N ARG A 199 2.91 0.79 20.82
CA ARG A 199 3.98 1.79 20.87
C ARG A 199 3.44 3.20 20.68
N GLY A 200 3.82 4.09 21.59
CA GLY A 200 3.37 5.46 21.62
C GLY A 200 2.18 5.67 22.56
N SER A 201 1.62 6.88 22.55
CA SER A 201 0.54 7.25 23.46
C SER A 201 -0.80 6.63 23.04
N PRO A 202 -1.57 6.01 23.96
CA PRO A 202 -2.94 5.56 23.71
C PRO A 202 -3.87 6.70 23.23
N TYR A 203 -3.58 7.94 23.62
CA TYR A 203 -4.31 9.13 23.15
C TYR A 203 -4.23 9.30 21.62
N LEU A 204 -3.12 8.92 20.99
CA LEU A 204 -3.01 8.96 19.52
C LEU A 204 -3.92 7.94 18.86
N LEU A 205 -4.11 6.78 19.47
CA LEU A 205 -5.05 5.77 18.98
C LEU A 205 -6.48 6.31 19.00
N ALA A 206 -6.85 7.10 20.03
CA ALA A 206 -8.15 7.74 20.10
C ALA A 206 -8.43 8.73 18.95
N LYS A 207 -7.39 9.30 18.33
CA LYS A 207 -7.52 10.20 17.15
C LYS A 207 -7.87 9.46 15.86
N VAL A 208 -7.68 8.14 15.79
CA VAL A 208 -8.08 7.36 14.62
C VAL A 208 -9.58 7.15 14.65
N PRO A 209 -10.33 7.54 13.60
CA PRO A 209 -11.79 7.36 13.58
C PRO A 209 -12.18 5.89 13.80
N PRO A 210 -13.22 5.58 14.60
CA PRO A 210 -13.60 4.19 14.93
C PRO A 210 -13.80 3.28 13.72
N HIS A 211 -14.43 3.79 12.65
CA HIS A 211 -14.68 3.05 11.42
C HIS A 211 -13.41 2.76 10.57
N LYS A 212 -12.27 3.30 10.97
CA LYS A 212 -10.95 3.08 10.34
C LYS A 212 -10.02 2.26 11.21
N ARG A 213 -10.46 1.83 12.38
CA ARG A 213 -9.66 0.97 13.27
C ARG A 213 -9.87 -0.48 12.91
N LEU A 214 -8.78 -1.20 12.78
CA LEU A 214 -8.82 -2.66 12.62
C LEU A 214 -9.45 -3.31 13.86
N ALA A 215 -9.18 -2.77 15.04
CA ALA A 215 -9.74 -3.26 16.31
C ALA A 215 -11.27 -3.34 16.32
N ASN A 216 -11.94 -2.53 15.52
CA ASN A 216 -13.41 -2.49 15.46
C ASN A 216 -14.01 -3.34 14.34
N GLN A 217 -13.18 -4.10 13.61
CA GLN A 217 -13.65 -4.96 12.52
C GLN A 217 -13.85 -6.41 13.00
N PRO A 218 -14.78 -7.16 12.40
CA PRO A 218 -14.87 -8.61 12.61
C PRO A 218 -13.56 -9.32 12.23
N ALA A 219 -13.26 -10.47 12.82
CA ALA A 219 -12.00 -11.21 12.60
C ALA A 219 -11.74 -11.56 11.12
N HIS A 220 -12.80 -11.78 10.34
CA HIS A 220 -12.72 -12.08 8.91
C HIS A 220 -12.57 -10.83 8.03
N ARG A 221 -12.54 -9.62 8.60
CA ARG A 221 -12.39 -8.37 7.85
C ARG A 221 -11.14 -7.59 8.27
N GLY A 222 -10.61 -6.91 7.30
CA GLY A 222 -9.51 -5.98 7.43
C GLY A 222 -8.12 -6.61 7.30
N LEU A 223 -7.26 -5.91 6.58
CA LEU A 223 -5.84 -6.20 6.48
C LEU A 223 -5.03 -5.21 7.34
N PRO A 224 -4.05 -5.70 8.11
CA PRO A 224 -3.20 -4.84 8.92
C PRO A 224 -2.32 -3.96 8.03
N ILE A 225 -2.43 -2.63 8.19
CA ILE A 225 -1.57 -1.68 7.47
C ILE A 225 -0.18 -1.71 8.10
N GLY A 226 0.86 -1.93 7.29
CA GLY A 226 2.26 -1.91 7.73
C GLY A 226 3.08 -3.13 7.30
N ASN A 227 2.45 -4.14 6.71
CA ASN A 227 3.08 -5.36 6.23
C ASN A 227 3.11 -5.40 4.69
N LEU A 228 4.16 -6.00 4.13
CA LEU A 228 4.30 -6.21 2.69
C LEU A 228 3.15 -7.05 2.13
N SER A 229 2.82 -8.15 2.82
CA SER A 229 1.73 -9.05 2.41
C SER A 229 0.38 -8.33 2.29
N SER A 230 0.04 -7.44 3.22
CA SER A 230 -1.23 -6.70 3.18
C SER A 230 -1.34 -5.81 1.95
N GLN A 231 -0.24 -5.17 1.54
CA GLN A 231 -0.21 -4.33 0.33
C GLN A 231 -0.33 -5.17 -0.94
N PHE A 232 0.38 -6.28 -0.99
CA PHE A 232 0.31 -7.22 -2.10
C PHE A 232 -1.09 -7.86 -2.22
N PHE A 233 -1.64 -8.34 -1.13
CA PHE A 233 -2.98 -8.92 -1.08
C PHE A 233 -4.08 -7.92 -1.49
N ALA A 234 -3.94 -6.66 -1.10
CA ALA A 234 -4.85 -5.60 -1.56
C ALA A 234 -4.80 -5.42 -3.08
N ASN A 235 -3.62 -5.53 -3.71
CA ASN A 235 -3.51 -5.50 -5.17
C ASN A 235 -4.09 -6.74 -5.83
N VAL A 236 -3.96 -7.93 -5.22
CA VAL A 236 -4.60 -9.16 -5.72
C VAL A 236 -6.12 -8.98 -5.74
N LEU A 237 -6.72 -8.48 -4.63
CA LEU A 237 -8.15 -8.22 -4.58
C LEU A 237 -8.62 -7.27 -5.68
N LEU A 238 -7.89 -6.17 -5.89
CA LEU A 238 -8.29 -5.13 -6.85
C LEU A 238 -7.91 -5.47 -8.29
N ASN A 239 -7.13 -6.52 -8.55
CA ASN A 239 -6.87 -6.93 -9.92
C ASN A 239 -8.15 -7.36 -10.65
N ASP A 240 -9.09 -8.02 -9.97
CA ASP A 240 -10.37 -8.38 -10.57
C ASP A 240 -11.18 -7.11 -10.97
N LEU A 241 -11.11 -6.04 -10.16
CA LEU A 241 -11.69 -4.75 -10.52
C LEU A 241 -10.97 -4.12 -11.72
N ASP A 242 -9.63 -4.15 -11.73
CA ASP A 242 -8.83 -3.61 -12.84
C ASP A 242 -9.18 -4.32 -14.16
N GLN A 243 -9.30 -5.65 -14.16
CA GLN A 243 -9.68 -6.45 -15.32
C GLN A 243 -11.12 -6.12 -15.76
N HIS A 244 -12.05 -6.00 -14.83
CA HIS A 244 -13.44 -5.63 -15.13
C HIS A 244 -13.51 -4.23 -15.79
N ILE A 245 -12.83 -3.23 -15.22
CA ILE A 245 -12.83 -1.87 -15.78
C ILE A 245 -12.17 -1.83 -17.16
N LYS A 246 -11.09 -2.58 -17.37
CA LYS A 246 -10.38 -2.58 -18.66
C LYS A 246 -11.12 -3.34 -19.75
N HIS A 247 -11.70 -4.48 -19.43
CA HIS A 247 -12.21 -5.44 -20.44
C HIS A 247 -13.72 -5.47 -20.52
N ALA A 248 -14.47 -5.41 -19.41
CA ALA A 248 -15.93 -5.40 -19.45
C ALA A 248 -16.49 -4.00 -19.68
N ILE A 249 -15.99 -2.97 -18.94
CA ILE A 249 -16.41 -1.58 -19.15
C ILE A 249 -15.73 -0.96 -20.38
N GLY A 250 -14.56 -1.48 -20.79
CA GLY A 250 -13.81 -0.99 -21.94
C GLY A 250 -13.08 0.35 -21.70
N ALA A 251 -12.75 0.67 -20.42
CA ALA A 251 -12.10 1.93 -20.08
C ALA A 251 -10.64 1.96 -20.55
N ARG A 252 -10.39 2.49 -21.75
CA ARG A 252 -9.05 2.61 -22.34
C ARG A 252 -8.10 3.42 -21.45
N HIS A 253 -8.56 4.55 -20.92
CA HIS A 253 -7.79 5.48 -20.11
C HIS A 253 -8.16 5.34 -18.63
N TYR A 254 -7.70 4.27 -18.01
CA TYR A 254 -7.86 3.91 -16.60
C TYR A 254 -6.51 3.86 -15.91
N ILE A 255 -6.43 4.25 -14.63
CA ILE A 255 -5.23 4.15 -13.80
C ILE A 255 -5.61 4.03 -12.32
N ARG A 256 -4.89 3.21 -11.56
CA ARG A 256 -5.10 3.00 -10.12
C ARG A 256 -3.83 3.15 -9.31
N TYR A 257 -3.97 3.74 -8.13
CA TYR A 257 -2.94 3.81 -7.10
C TYR A 257 -3.54 3.39 -5.74
N VAL A 258 -3.38 2.13 -5.36
CA VAL A 258 -4.05 1.47 -4.23
C VAL A 258 -5.57 1.55 -4.39
N ASP A 259 -6.26 2.30 -3.52
CA ASP A 259 -7.70 2.52 -3.47
C ASP A 259 -8.18 3.78 -4.24
N ASP A 260 -7.26 4.61 -4.72
CA ASP A 260 -7.52 5.83 -5.49
C ASP A 260 -7.35 5.52 -7.00
N PHE A 261 -8.38 5.71 -7.80
CA PHE A 261 -8.31 5.41 -9.24
C PHE A 261 -9.08 6.40 -10.10
N LEU A 262 -8.66 6.51 -11.36
CA LEU A 262 -9.21 7.46 -12.32
C LEU A 262 -9.57 6.77 -13.65
N LEU A 263 -10.69 7.21 -14.20
CA LEU A 263 -11.08 6.97 -15.59
C LEU A 263 -11.10 8.31 -16.32
N LEU A 264 -10.67 8.31 -17.60
CA LEU A 264 -10.73 9.51 -18.45
C LEU A 264 -11.49 9.18 -19.72
N HIS A 265 -12.36 10.11 -20.15
CA HIS A 265 -13.15 9.97 -21.36
C HIS A 265 -13.57 11.35 -21.91
N GLU A 266 -13.89 11.44 -23.18
CA GLU A 266 -14.41 12.68 -23.81
C GLU A 266 -15.81 13.01 -23.28
N SER A 267 -16.67 11.99 -23.10
CA SER A 267 -18.05 12.13 -22.62
C SER A 267 -18.15 11.95 -21.10
N PRO A 268 -18.66 12.95 -20.36
CA PRO A 268 -18.97 12.81 -18.94
C PRO A 268 -20.15 11.84 -18.67
N GLN A 269 -21.06 11.68 -19.65
CA GLN A 269 -22.17 10.72 -19.54
C GLN A 269 -21.64 9.29 -19.53
N TRP A 270 -20.68 8.97 -20.39
CA TRP A 270 -20.01 7.67 -20.39
C TRP A 270 -19.30 7.40 -19.04
N LEU A 271 -18.64 8.40 -18.47
CA LEU A 271 -18.01 8.27 -17.14
C LEU A 271 -19.02 7.98 -16.02
N ASN A 272 -20.22 8.60 -16.08
CA ASN A 272 -21.28 8.29 -15.13
C ASN A 272 -21.84 6.86 -15.31
N GLN A 273 -21.98 6.39 -16.54
CA GLN A 273 -22.38 4.99 -16.83
C GLN A 273 -21.31 4.02 -16.33
N ALA A 274 -20.03 4.29 -16.58
CA ALA A 274 -18.92 3.49 -16.09
C ALA A 274 -18.90 3.45 -14.55
N ARG A 275 -19.18 4.59 -13.90
CA ARG A 275 -19.33 4.64 -12.43
C ARG A 275 -20.42 3.71 -11.95
N ALA A 276 -21.60 3.74 -12.54
CA ALA A 276 -22.71 2.87 -12.13
C ALA A 276 -22.35 1.37 -12.26
N GLN A 277 -21.69 0.98 -13.34
CA GLN A 277 -21.21 -0.41 -13.53
C GLN A 277 -20.15 -0.80 -12.50
N ILE A 278 -19.26 0.13 -12.14
CA ILE A 278 -18.28 -0.09 -11.07
C ILE A 278 -18.99 -0.28 -9.72
N GLU A 279 -19.96 0.58 -9.38
CA GLU A 279 -20.74 0.50 -8.15
C GLU A 279 -21.52 -0.84 -8.04
N GLU A 280 -22.01 -1.36 -9.16
CA GLU A 280 -22.66 -2.68 -9.23
C GLU A 280 -21.66 -3.85 -9.05
N TYR A 281 -20.43 -3.68 -9.51
CA TYR A 281 -19.41 -4.75 -9.43
C TYR A 281 -18.76 -4.85 -8.05
N LEU A 282 -18.52 -3.74 -7.36
CA LEU A 282 -17.74 -3.67 -6.12
C LEU A 282 -18.25 -4.57 -4.97
N PRO A 283 -19.56 -4.82 -4.78
CA PRO A 283 -20.05 -5.76 -3.78
C PRO A 283 -19.49 -7.17 -3.92
N ARG A 284 -19.15 -7.63 -5.14
CA ARG A 284 -18.51 -8.93 -5.39
C ARG A 284 -17.11 -9.02 -4.73
N LEU A 285 -16.48 -7.89 -4.51
CA LEU A 285 -15.18 -7.76 -3.85
C LEU A 285 -15.32 -7.39 -2.36
N GLY A 286 -16.54 -7.23 -1.86
CA GLY A 286 -16.81 -6.84 -0.48
C GLY A 286 -16.42 -5.39 -0.14
N VAL A 287 -16.29 -4.51 -1.14
CA VAL A 287 -15.89 -3.10 -0.99
C VAL A 287 -16.91 -2.15 -1.63
N ALA A 288 -16.84 -0.87 -1.32
CA ALA A 288 -17.74 0.15 -1.84
C ALA A 288 -17.00 1.47 -2.16
N LEU A 289 -17.57 2.28 -3.05
CA LEU A 289 -17.06 3.63 -3.31
C LEU A 289 -17.27 4.55 -2.11
N ASN A 290 -16.39 5.53 -1.99
CA ASN A 290 -16.53 6.65 -1.08
C ASN A 290 -17.25 7.81 -1.79
N PRO A 291 -18.55 8.06 -1.51
CA PRO A 291 -19.31 9.06 -2.25
C PRO A 291 -18.78 10.49 -2.06
N ARG A 292 -18.13 10.75 -0.90
CA ARG A 292 -17.54 12.06 -0.59
C ARG A 292 -16.25 12.37 -1.34
N LYS A 293 -15.67 11.37 -2.02
CA LYS A 293 -14.42 11.49 -2.77
C LYS A 293 -14.59 11.18 -4.26
N THR A 294 -15.81 11.08 -4.73
CA THR A 294 -16.12 10.94 -6.16
C THR A 294 -16.10 12.31 -6.81
N ILE A 295 -15.24 12.49 -7.81
CA ILE A 295 -15.04 13.77 -8.52
C ILE A 295 -15.14 13.52 -10.01
N LEU A 296 -16.07 14.22 -10.69
CA LEU A 296 -16.16 14.27 -12.15
C LEU A 296 -15.88 15.71 -12.59
N GLN A 297 -14.81 15.92 -13.34
CA GLN A 297 -14.38 17.25 -13.76
C GLN A 297 -13.72 17.23 -15.15
N PRO A 298 -13.71 18.38 -15.87
CA PRO A 298 -12.89 18.54 -17.06
C PRO A 298 -11.38 18.47 -16.74
N VAL A 299 -10.60 17.87 -17.64
CA VAL A 299 -9.15 17.70 -17.42
C VAL A 299 -8.37 19.02 -17.40
N HIS A 300 -8.88 20.07 -18.08
CA HIS A 300 -8.22 21.39 -18.11
C HIS A 300 -8.20 22.08 -16.72
N CYS A 301 -9.11 21.73 -15.83
CA CYS A 301 -9.07 22.18 -14.42
C CYS A 301 -7.83 21.68 -13.66
N GLY A 302 -7.15 20.68 -14.24
CA GLY A 302 -6.03 19.97 -13.63
C GLY A 302 -6.46 18.68 -12.95
N VAL A 303 -5.71 17.60 -13.19
CA VAL A 303 -6.01 16.28 -12.64
C VAL A 303 -5.12 16.03 -11.43
N ASP A 304 -5.72 16.05 -10.23
CA ASP A 304 -5.02 15.81 -8.96
C ASP A 304 -4.91 14.30 -8.68
N PHE A 305 -3.67 13.78 -8.74
CA PHE A 305 -3.38 12.37 -8.48
C PHE A 305 -2.00 12.18 -7.84
N VAL A 306 -1.87 11.28 -6.90
CA VAL A 306 -0.62 10.88 -6.20
C VAL A 306 0.26 12.05 -5.72
N GLY A 307 -0.36 13.15 -5.29
CA GLY A 307 0.36 14.32 -4.77
C GLY A 307 0.82 15.32 -5.84
N GLN A 308 0.52 15.08 -7.09
CA GLN A 308 0.77 15.99 -8.22
C GLN A 308 -0.53 16.42 -8.88
N VAL A 309 -0.50 17.57 -9.55
CA VAL A 309 -1.59 18.05 -10.41
C VAL A 309 -1.06 18.14 -11.83
N ILE A 310 -1.71 17.39 -12.73
CA ILE A 310 -1.40 17.39 -14.14
C ILE A 310 -2.16 18.54 -14.78
N LYS A 311 -1.44 19.49 -15.34
CA LYS A 311 -1.91 20.69 -16.02
C LYS A 311 -1.57 20.61 -17.51
N PRO A 312 -2.13 21.47 -18.38
CA PRO A 312 -1.70 21.58 -19.77
C PRO A 312 -0.18 21.74 -19.86
N HIS A 313 0.45 20.76 -20.51
CA HIS A 313 1.89 20.71 -20.82
C HIS A 313 2.85 20.60 -19.63
N HIS A 314 2.38 20.55 -18.36
CA HIS A 314 3.26 20.43 -17.19
C HIS A 314 2.59 19.74 -16.00
N ARG A 315 3.40 19.34 -15.02
CA ARG A 315 2.97 18.82 -13.72
C ARG A 315 3.52 19.70 -12.61
N ILE A 316 2.68 19.99 -11.63
CA ILE A 316 3.04 20.72 -10.42
C ILE A 316 2.82 19.85 -9.19
N THR A 317 3.54 20.13 -8.11
CA THR A 317 3.23 19.54 -6.80
C THR A 317 1.90 20.08 -6.29
N ARG A 318 1.08 19.22 -5.67
CA ARG A 318 -0.17 19.65 -5.04
C ARG A 318 0.09 20.76 -4.04
N ARG A 319 -0.61 21.88 -4.16
CA ARG A 319 -0.37 23.09 -3.35
C ARG A 319 -0.41 22.83 -1.85
N ARG A 320 -1.37 22.02 -1.38
CA ARG A 320 -1.43 21.59 0.01
C ARG A 320 -0.15 20.88 0.48
N THR A 321 0.42 20.01 -0.35
CA THR A 321 1.66 19.28 -0.04
C THR A 321 2.85 20.23 0.10
N VAL A 322 2.93 21.25 -0.75
CA VAL A 322 3.98 22.30 -0.65
C VAL A 322 3.83 23.07 0.66
N HIS A 323 2.63 23.55 0.99
CA HIS A 323 2.38 24.26 2.24
C HIS A 323 2.72 23.43 3.48
N GLU A 324 2.28 22.16 3.50
CA GLU A 324 2.59 21.23 4.60
C GLU A 324 4.10 20.97 4.72
N ALA A 325 4.81 20.87 3.59
CA ALA A 325 6.26 20.68 3.58
C ALA A 325 7.00 21.89 4.17
N LEU A 326 6.65 23.10 3.76
CA LEU A 326 7.26 24.34 4.26
C LEU A 326 6.96 24.53 5.75
N ALA A 327 5.70 24.39 6.16
CA ALA A 327 5.29 24.51 7.56
C ALA A 327 6.01 23.49 8.46
N ARG A 328 6.10 22.23 8.01
CA ARG A 328 6.82 21.19 8.75
C ARG A 328 8.32 21.47 8.83
N THR A 329 8.94 21.86 7.72
CA THR A 329 10.37 22.16 7.68
C THR A 329 10.70 23.39 8.53
N ALA A 330 9.78 24.35 8.69
CA ALA A 330 9.95 25.48 9.57
C ALA A 330 9.96 25.11 11.05
N GLY A 331 9.11 24.17 11.48
CA GLY A 331 8.88 23.84 12.90
C GLY A 331 9.52 22.56 13.42
N ILE A 332 10.19 21.76 12.57
CA ILE A 332 10.78 20.49 12.98
C ILE A 332 12.12 20.68 13.71
N ASP A 333 12.44 19.78 14.64
CA ASP A 333 13.72 19.79 15.35
C ASP A 333 14.91 19.63 14.41
N ARG A 334 16.06 20.19 14.83
CA ARG A 334 17.28 20.21 14.01
C ARG A 334 17.79 18.81 13.67
N ALA A 335 17.58 17.84 14.56
CA ALA A 335 17.95 16.43 14.35
C ALA A 335 17.26 15.82 13.12
N ASP A 336 15.95 16.11 12.92
CA ASP A 336 15.13 15.55 11.86
C ASP A 336 15.04 16.45 10.61
N LEU A 337 15.53 17.69 10.72
CA LEU A 337 15.42 18.70 9.66
C LEU A 337 16.02 18.22 8.34
N PHE A 338 17.21 17.64 8.39
CA PHE A 338 17.94 17.20 7.21
C PHE A 338 17.20 16.07 6.46
N ALA A 339 16.77 15.03 7.18
CA ALA A 339 16.06 13.91 6.59
C ALA A 339 14.70 14.34 6.00
N THR A 340 13.96 15.17 6.73
CA THR A 340 12.67 15.73 6.31
C THR A 340 12.80 16.58 5.05
N ALA A 341 13.76 17.51 5.03
CA ALA A 341 13.97 18.39 3.89
C ALA A 341 14.37 17.62 2.62
N ASN A 342 15.29 16.66 2.74
CA ASN A 342 15.69 15.85 1.58
C ASN A 342 14.56 14.97 1.04
N SER A 343 13.66 14.48 1.91
CA SER A 343 12.45 13.79 1.49
C SER A 343 11.55 14.71 0.64
N TYR A 344 11.35 15.96 1.04
CA TYR A 344 10.56 16.93 0.26
C TYR A 344 11.26 17.37 -1.03
N PHE A 345 12.58 17.56 -1.05
CA PHE A 345 13.28 17.79 -2.31
C PHE A 345 13.09 16.63 -3.30
N GLY A 346 13.16 15.38 -2.82
CA GLY A 346 12.86 14.20 -3.62
C GLY A 346 11.45 14.24 -4.22
N LEU A 347 10.47 14.65 -3.42
CA LEU A 347 9.07 14.78 -3.86
C LEU A 347 8.88 15.90 -4.89
N PHE A 348 9.37 17.11 -4.61
CA PHE A 348 9.21 18.27 -5.48
C PHE A 348 9.93 18.11 -6.83
N ARG A 349 11.03 17.34 -6.85
CA ARG A 349 11.76 17.01 -8.08
C ARG A 349 10.94 16.14 -9.04
N GLN A 350 9.91 15.45 -8.56
CA GLN A 350 9.05 14.63 -9.42
C GLN A 350 8.13 15.48 -10.33
N ALA A 351 7.80 16.71 -9.95
CA ALA A 351 7.02 17.64 -10.75
C ALA A 351 7.90 18.30 -11.83
N THR A 352 7.37 18.48 -13.06
CA THR A 352 8.12 19.14 -14.13
C THR A 352 8.31 20.63 -13.86
N HIS A 353 7.36 21.27 -13.17
CA HIS A 353 7.40 22.67 -12.74
C HIS A 353 7.50 22.80 -11.21
N GLY A 354 8.44 22.06 -10.61
CA GLY A 354 8.72 22.09 -9.18
C GLY A 354 9.87 23.00 -8.75
N HIS A 355 10.36 23.90 -9.64
CA HIS A 355 11.53 24.75 -9.31
C HIS A 355 11.21 25.76 -8.21
N HIS A 356 10.09 26.45 -8.28
CA HIS A 356 9.65 27.40 -7.26
C HIS A 356 9.47 26.73 -5.89
N ASP A 357 8.79 25.58 -5.85
CA ASP A 357 8.59 24.83 -4.61
C ASP A 357 9.94 24.45 -3.95
N ARG A 358 10.93 24.07 -4.77
CA ARG A 358 12.29 23.76 -4.31
C ARG A 358 13.05 25.00 -3.87
N ALA A 359 12.86 26.12 -4.54
CA ALA A 359 13.49 27.40 -4.18
C ALA A 359 12.97 27.91 -2.83
N ASP A 360 11.67 27.83 -2.59
CA ASP A 360 11.06 28.22 -1.32
C ASP A 360 11.56 27.33 -0.17
N LEU A 361 11.62 26.01 -0.40
CA LEU A 361 12.19 25.08 0.59
C LEU A 361 13.66 25.37 0.85
N ALA A 362 14.45 25.66 -0.18
CA ALA A 362 15.88 25.99 -0.05
C ALA A 362 16.11 27.30 0.70
N LYS A 363 15.28 28.33 0.45
CA LYS A 363 15.30 29.59 1.20
C LYS A 363 15.07 29.35 2.69
N LEU A 364 14.04 28.60 3.03
CA LEU A 364 13.72 28.22 4.42
C LEU A 364 14.87 27.46 5.09
N LEU A 365 15.48 26.50 4.39
CA LEU A 365 16.61 25.72 4.91
C LEU A 365 17.85 26.58 5.19
N ARG A 366 18.18 27.53 4.29
CA ARG A 366 19.29 28.45 4.47
C ARG A 366 19.07 29.34 5.71
N LEU A 367 17.84 29.83 5.94
CA LEU A 367 17.47 30.55 7.15
C LEU A 367 17.65 29.70 8.42
N ARG A 368 17.59 28.40 8.32
CA ARG A 368 17.83 27.44 9.41
C ARG A 368 19.28 26.90 9.46
N GLY A 369 20.21 27.49 8.72
CA GLY A 369 21.63 27.12 8.73
C GLY A 369 21.97 25.83 8.00
N VAL A 370 21.12 25.41 7.04
CA VAL A 370 21.36 24.19 6.23
C VAL A 370 21.85 24.60 4.84
N ALA A 371 23.02 24.11 4.44
CA ALA A 371 23.53 24.31 3.09
C ALA A 371 22.69 23.52 2.07
N VAL A 372 22.41 24.14 0.91
CA VAL A 372 21.62 23.52 -0.18
C VAL A 372 22.43 23.59 -1.46
N ASN A 373 22.45 22.50 -2.24
CA ASN A 373 23.16 22.45 -3.52
C ASN A 373 22.59 23.45 -4.54
N ARG A 374 23.40 23.81 -5.55
CA ARG A 374 23.03 24.77 -6.62
C ARG A 374 21.76 24.35 -7.38
N GLN A 375 21.55 23.04 -7.52
CA GLN A 375 20.40 22.49 -8.25
C GLN A 375 19.11 22.46 -7.42
N LEU A 376 19.12 22.86 -6.15
CA LEU A 376 18.00 22.85 -5.21
C LEU A 376 17.36 21.45 -5.08
N THR A 377 18.20 20.42 -4.95
CA THR A 377 17.75 19.02 -4.89
C THR A 377 18.17 18.31 -3.63
N LYS A 378 19.09 18.87 -2.85
CA LYS A 378 19.64 18.25 -1.65
C LYS A 378 20.15 19.29 -0.66
N GLY A 379 19.80 19.12 0.62
CA GLY A 379 20.43 19.80 1.74
C GLY A 379 21.59 18.98 2.31
N TYR A 380 22.56 19.64 2.90
CA TYR A 380 23.73 19.04 3.54
C TYR A 380 23.78 19.43 5.02
N ARG A 381 24.26 18.53 5.85
CA ARG A 381 24.65 18.90 7.22
C ARG A 381 25.83 19.87 7.12
N ALA A 382 25.71 21.01 7.83
CA ALA A 382 26.83 21.92 8.00
C ALA A 382 27.89 21.28 8.89
#